data_5fbe54ade06c05144a1b10ed49f7ec4e
#
_entry.id   5fbe54ade06c05144a1b10ed49f7ec4e
#
_cell.length_a   1.000
_cell.length_b   1.000
_cell.length_c   1.000
_cell.angle_alpha   90.00
_cell.angle_beta   90.00
_cell.angle_gamma   90.00
#
_symmetry.space_group_name_H-M   'P 1'
#
loop_
_entity.id
_entity.type
_entity.pdbx_description
1 polymer ?
#
loop_
_entity_poly.entity_id
_entity_poly.type
_entity_poly.pdbx_seq_one_letter_code
_entity_poly.pdbx_strand_id
1 'polypeptide(L)'
;MPKQPNLNQMMRQVQQMQDEMAKAQEALKTEEVEASAGGGMVTVKITGALEIKEIRIDPDAVDPEDVDMLQDMVLAAVNEAIRSAQELAEKRLGGAMGGLQNLGLPGLGL
;
A
#
# COMPACT_ATOMS: atom_id res chain seq x y z
N MET A 1 29.94 -13.87 32.42
CA MET A 1 30.22 -12.75 31.51
C MET A 1 29.04 -12.50 30.61
N PRO A 2 28.46 -11.32 30.65
CA PRO A 2 27.46 -11.02 29.66
C PRO A 2 28.08 -11.06 28.27
N LYS A 3 27.53 -11.89 27.43
CA LYS A 3 27.96 -11.94 26.05
C LYS A 3 27.66 -10.60 25.38
N GLN A 4 28.69 -9.92 24.94
CA GLN A 4 28.49 -8.77 24.10
C GLN A 4 27.75 -9.23 22.82
N PRO A 5 26.72 -8.50 22.38
CA PRO A 5 26.08 -8.86 21.14
C PRO A 5 27.13 -8.87 20.03
N ASN A 6 27.14 -9.96 19.28
CA ASN A 6 28.06 -10.11 18.16
C ASN A 6 27.72 -9.05 17.12
N LEU A 7 28.65 -8.12 16.90
CA LEU A 7 28.45 -7.01 15.98
C LEU A 7 28.12 -7.50 14.56
N ASN A 8 28.76 -8.59 14.14
CA ASN A 8 28.52 -9.18 12.84
C ASN A 8 27.10 -9.72 12.70
N GLN A 9 26.54 -10.30 13.75
CA GLN A 9 25.13 -10.75 13.75
C GLN A 9 24.18 -9.58 13.66
N MET A 10 24.46 -8.50 14.40
CA MET A 10 23.63 -7.30 14.36
C MET A 10 23.63 -6.66 12.96
N MET A 11 24.80 -6.61 12.33
CA MET A 11 24.93 -6.07 10.97
C MET A 11 24.19 -6.93 9.95
N ARG A 12 24.21 -8.25 10.10
CA ARG A 12 23.46 -9.15 9.24
C ARG A 12 21.96 -8.94 9.37
N GLN A 13 21.48 -8.76 10.60
CA GLN A 13 20.06 -8.51 10.85
C GLN A 13 19.60 -7.20 10.23
N VAL A 14 20.42 -6.16 10.35
CA VAL A 14 20.13 -4.86 9.74
C VAL A 14 20.08 -4.98 8.22
N GLN A 15 21.05 -5.68 7.63
CA GLN A 15 21.08 -5.93 6.19
C GLN A 15 19.84 -6.71 5.71
N GLN A 16 19.48 -7.76 6.46
CA GLN A 16 18.30 -8.55 6.15
C GLN A 16 17.03 -7.69 6.17
N MET A 17 16.92 -6.81 7.15
CA MET A 17 15.80 -5.91 7.28
C MET A 17 15.74 -4.91 6.12
N GLN A 18 16.87 -4.34 5.73
CA GLN A 18 16.96 -3.45 4.58
C GLN A 18 16.59 -4.17 3.30
N ASP A 19 17.02 -5.41 3.13
CA ASP A 19 16.69 -6.22 1.96
C ASP A 19 15.19 -6.52 1.90
N GLU A 20 14.59 -6.88 3.02
CA GLU A 20 13.16 -7.15 3.11
C GLU A 20 12.33 -5.88 2.84
N MET A 21 12.78 -4.74 3.36
CA MET A 21 12.13 -3.46 3.11
C MET A 21 12.22 -3.09 1.62
N ALA A 22 13.39 -3.25 1.02
CA ALA A 22 13.59 -2.99 -0.40
C ALA A 22 12.70 -3.90 -1.26
N LYS A 23 12.60 -5.18 -0.91
CA LYS A 23 11.71 -6.13 -1.60
C LYS A 23 10.25 -5.75 -1.44
N ALA A 24 9.84 -5.32 -0.25
CA ALA A 24 8.48 -4.89 -0.01
C ALA A 24 8.14 -3.65 -0.84
N GLN A 25 9.04 -2.67 -0.90
CA GLN A 25 8.86 -1.48 -1.72
C GLN A 25 8.81 -1.82 -3.21
N GLU A 26 9.66 -2.72 -3.65
CA GLU A 26 9.67 -3.15 -5.06
C GLU A 26 8.39 -3.90 -5.41
N ALA A 27 7.89 -4.75 -4.54
CA ALA A 27 6.62 -5.45 -4.73
C ALA A 27 5.45 -4.49 -4.84
N LEU A 28 5.46 -3.40 -4.07
CA LEU A 28 4.40 -2.40 -4.10
C LEU A 28 4.28 -1.69 -5.45
N LYS A 29 5.36 -1.61 -6.21
CA LYS A 29 5.34 -0.97 -7.53
C LYS A 29 4.50 -1.74 -8.55
N THR A 30 4.37 -3.05 -8.37
CA THR A 30 3.65 -3.91 -9.29
C THR A 30 2.37 -4.51 -8.71
N GLU A 31 2.23 -4.51 -7.40
CA GLU A 31 1.04 -5.03 -6.74
C GLU A 31 -0.11 -4.04 -6.88
N GLU A 32 -1.24 -4.53 -7.39
CA GLU A 32 -2.38 -3.68 -7.71
C GLU A 32 -3.57 -3.97 -6.80
N VAL A 33 -4.31 -2.93 -6.50
CA VAL A 33 -5.62 -3.02 -5.84
C VAL A 33 -6.65 -2.27 -6.67
N GLU A 34 -7.91 -2.67 -6.55
CA GLU A 34 -9.02 -2.02 -7.21
C GLU A 34 -9.97 -1.42 -6.18
N ALA A 35 -10.54 -0.28 -6.52
CA ALA A 35 -11.61 0.33 -5.75
C ALA A 35 -12.67 0.84 -6.71
N SER A 36 -13.90 0.92 -6.23
CA SER A 36 -15.00 1.36 -7.07
C SER A 36 -15.91 2.31 -6.31
N ALA A 37 -16.71 3.06 -7.07
CA ALA A 37 -17.74 3.95 -6.55
C ALA A 37 -18.97 3.87 -7.44
N GLY A 38 -20.10 4.39 -6.95
CA GLY A 38 -21.35 4.40 -7.69
C GLY A 38 -21.90 3.01 -7.98
N GLY A 39 -21.74 2.06 -7.04
CA GLY A 39 -22.21 0.70 -7.24
C GLY A 39 -21.43 -0.07 -8.30
N GLY A 40 -20.16 0.26 -8.50
CA GLY A 40 -19.30 -0.37 -9.50
C GLY A 40 -19.30 0.34 -10.85
N MET A 41 -19.95 1.49 -10.96
CA MET A 41 -19.97 2.27 -12.21
C MET A 41 -18.61 2.83 -12.58
N VAL A 42 -17.79 3.18 -11.59
CA VAL A 42 -16.42 3.64 -11.81
C VAL A 42 -15.49 2.76 -10.98
N THR A 43 -14.49 2.18 -11.65
CA THR A 43 -13.49 1.32 -11.01
C THR A 43 -12.10 1.88 -11.32
N VAL A 44 -11.26 1.97 -10.27
CA VAL A 44 -9.88 2.47 -10.39
C VAL A 44 -8.94 1.37 -9.95
N LYS A 45 -7.95 1.08 -10.78
CA LYS A 45 -6.86 0.16 -10.48
C LYS A 45 -5.61 0.98 -10.19
N ILE A 46 -4.99 0.71 -9.04
CA ILE A 46 -3.84 1.47 -8.55
C ILE A 46 -2.79 0.52 -7.97
N THR A 47 -1.52 0.87 -8.10
CA THR A 47 -0.45 0.12 -7.44
C THR A 47 -0.27 0.57 -6.00
N GLY A 48 0.43 -0.27 -5.21
CA GLY A 48 0.80 0.10 -3.85
C GLY A 48 1.74 1.30 -3.76
N ALA A 49 2.38 1.67 -4.88
CA ALA A 49 3.21 2.87 -5.00
C ALA A 49 2.42 4.10 -5.45
N LEU A 50 1.10 4.03 -5.40
CA LEU A 50 0.18 5.13 -5.73
C LEU A 50 0.21 5.53 -7.20
N GLU A 51 0.48 4.58 -8.09
CA GLU A 51 0.38 4.81 -9.53
C GLU A 51 -0.95 4.26 -10.03
N ILE A 52 -1.79 5.13 -10.57
CA ILE A 52 -3.07 4.73 -11.17
C ILE A 52 -2.78 4.08 -12.51
N LYS A 53 -3.23 2.84 -12.67
CA LYS A 53 -2.99 2.06 -13.89
C LYS A 53 -4.18 2.07 -14.85
N GLU A 54 -5.39 2.15 -14.30
CA GLU A 54 -6.59 2.06 -15.13
C GLU A 54 -7.77 2.73 -14.42
N ILE A 55 -8.57 3.42 -15.19
CA ILE A 55 -9.88 3.91 -14.75
C ILE A 55 -10.90 3.34 -15.73
N ARG A 56 -11.82 2.54 -15.22
CA ARG A 56 -12.93 2.01 -16.03
C ARG A 56 -14.21 2.71 -15.63
N ILE A 57 -14.91 3.20 -16.63
CA ILE A 57 -16.21 3.89 -16.46
C ILE A 57 -17.24 3.09 -17.23
N ASP A 58 -18.28 2.64 -16.54
CA ASP A 58 -19.42 2.00 -17.19
C ASP A 58 -20.11 3.03 -18.08
N PRO A 59 -20.40 2.70 -19.34
CA PRO A 59 -21.11 3.64 -20.23
C PRO A 59 -22.42 4.15 -19.68
N ASP A 60 -23.12 3.35 -18.88
CA ASP A 60 -24.37 3.75 -18.25
C ASP A 60 -24.21 4.89 -17.24
N ALA A 61 -22.98 5.10 -16.75
CA ALA A 61 -22.66 6.20 -15.84
C ALA A 61 -22.46 7.52 -16.56
N VAL A 62 -22.32 7.49 -17.88
CA VAL A 62 -22.01 8.69 -18.68
C VAL A 62 -23.31 9.31 -19.17
N ASP A 63 -23.74 10.36 -18.46
CA ASP A 63 -24.88 11.16 -18.82
C ASP A 63 -24.40 12.57 -19.16
N PRO A 64 -24.49 12.99 -20.44
CA PRO A 64 -24.04 14.34 -20.84
C PRO A 64 -24.78 15.47 -20.12
N GLU A 65 -25.95 15.18 -19.59
CA GLU A 65 -26.73 16.16 -18.84
C GLU A 65 -26.41 16.21 -17.36
N ASP A 66 -25.63 15.24 -16.87
CA ASP A 66 -25.24 15.16 -15.46
C ASP A 66 -23.75 14.78 -15.31
N VAL A 67 -22.89 15.61 -15.85
CA VAL A 67 -21.45 15.42 -15.79
C VAL A 67 -20.93 15.53 -14.35
N ASP A 68 -21.59 16.35 -13.54
CA ASP A 68 -21.21 16.53 -12.13
C ASP A 68 -21.28 15.22 -11.35
N MET A 69 -22.31 14.41 -11.60
CA MET A 69 -22.44 13.09 -10.97
C MET A 69 -21.27 12.19 -11.35
N LEU A 70 -20.90 12.18 -12.63
CA LEU A 70 -19.75 11.39 -13.11
C LEU A 70 -18.45 11.84 -12.44
N GLN A 71 -18.25 13.15 -12.34
CA GLN A 71 -17.07 13.72 -11.68
C GLN A 71 -16.99 13.28 -10.22
N ASP A 72 -18.11 13.31 -9.51
CA ASP A 72 -18.18 12.90 -8.10
C ASP A 72 -17.87 11.41 -7.95
N MET A 73 -18.36 10.56 -8.84
CA MET A 73 -18.07 9.13 -8.81
C MET A 73 -16.61 8.84 -9.08
N VAL A 74 -16.01 9.52 -10.05
CA VAL A 74 -14.57 9.36 -10.33
C VAL A 74 -13.73 9.82 -9.16
N LEU A 75 -14.07 10.96 -8.57
CA LEU A 75 -13.37 11.48 -7.40
C LEU A 75 -13.44 10.48 -6.24
N ALA A 76 -14.62 9.96 -5.96
CA ALA A 76 -14.82 8.98 -4.88
C ALA A 76 -14.02 7.69 -5.14
N ALA A 77 -14.05 7.18 -6.37
CA ALA A 77 -13.33 5.97 -6.73
C ALA A 77 -11.80 6.15 -6.62
N VAL A 78 -11.29 7.28 -7.08
CA VAL A 78 -9.85 7.60 -6.99
C VAL A 78 -9.41 7.71 -5.54
N ASN A 79 -10.16 8.43 -4.72
CA ASN A 79 -9.82 8.58 -3.30
C ASN A 79 -9.87 7.24 -2.56
N GLU A 80 -10.84 6.40 -2.86
CA GLU A 80 -10.93 5.06 -2.28
C GLU A 80 -9.76 4.18 -2.73
N ALA A 81 -9.37 4.28 -4.00
CA ALA A 81 -8.22 3.56 -4.53
C ALA A 81 -6.93 3.97 -3.81
N ILE A 82 -6.73 5.27 -3.61
CA ILE A 82 -5.57 5.79 -2.88
C ILE A 82 -5.54 5.22 -1.46
N ARG A 83 -6.69 5.22 -0.78
CA ARG A 83 -6.79 4.65 0.58
C ARG A 83 -6.42 3.17 0.60
N SER A 84 -6.96 2.41 -0.35
CA SER A 84 -6.68 0.97 -0.45
C SER A 84 -5.20 0.72 -0.72
N ALA A 85 -4.58 1.53 -1.58
CA ALA A 85 -3.15 1.43 -1.87
C ALA A 85 -2.30 1.76 -0.63
N GLN A 86 -2.69 2.76 0.14
CA GLN A 86 -2.01 3.11 1.39
C GLN A 86 -2.11 1.98 2.42
N GLU A 87 -3.28 1.36 2.54
CA GLU A 87 -3.46 0.20 3.41
C GLU A 87 -2.59 -0.98 2.98
N LEU A 88 -2.49 -1.23 1.68
CA LEU A 88 -1.62 -2.26 1.14
C LEU A 88 -0.16 -1.98 1.47
N ALA A 89 0.28 -0.73 1.29
CA ALA A 89 1.64 -0.32 1.61
C ALA A 89 1.94 -0.50 3.10
N GLU A 90 1.02 -0.12 3.98
CA GLU A 90 1.17 -0.30 5.42
C GLU A 90 1.32 -1.77 5.79
N LYS A 91 0.52 -2.65 5.19
CA LYS A 91 0.60 -4.09 5.45
C LYS A 91 1.93 -4.67 4.98
N ARG A 92 2.40 -4.29 3.80
CA ARG A 92 3.66 -4.79 3.26
C ARG A 92 4.85 -4.30 4.06
N LEU A 93 4.90 -3.01 4.36
CA LEU A 93 5.98 -2.41 5.12
C LEU A 93 5.92 -2.83 6.59
N GLY A 94 4.72 -2.95 7.16
CA GLY A 94 4.52 -3.47 8.50
C GLY A 94 4.98 -4.91 8.65
N GLY A 95 4.73 -5.74 7.63
CA GLY A 95 5.23 -7.11 7.59
C GLY A 95 6.75 -7.19 7.56
N ALA A 96 7.38 -6.32 6.75
CA ALA A 96 8.83 -6.24 6.69
C ALA A 96 9.44 -5.75 8.00
N MET A 97 8.75 -4.84 8.70
CA MET A 97 9.17 -4.32 9.99
C MET A 97 8.75 -5.22 11.17
N GLY A 98 7.91 -6.22 10.92
CA GLY A 98 7.46 -7.16 11.93
C GLY A 98 8.61 -7.89 12.63
N GLY A 99 9.70 -8.11 11.93
CA GLY A 99 10.92 -8.68 12.50
C GLY A 99 11.54 -7.82 13.60
N LEU A 100 11.36 -6.51 13.53
CA LEU A 100 11.84 -5.58 14.57
C LEU A 100 11.07 -5.74 15.88
N GLN A 101 9.77 -5.93 15.80
CA GLN A 101 8.94 -6.15 16.99
C GLN A 101 9.30 -7.46 17.68
N ASN A 102 9.67 -8.48 16.92
CA ASN A 102 10.09 -9.77 17.45
C ASN A 102 11.47 -9.73 18.10
N LEU A 103 12.24 -8.68 17.87
CA LEU A 103 13.55 -8.49 18.51
C LEU A 103 13.44 -7.91 19.92
N GLY A 104 12.24 -7.69 20.42
CA GLY A 104 12.00 -7.28 21.78
C GLY A 104 12.53 -5.89 22.12
N LEU A 105 12.38 -4.93 21.21
CA LEU A 105 12.74 -3.55 21.47
C LEU A 105 11.60 -2.87 22.24
N PRO A 106 11.72 -2.69 23.56
CA PRO A 106 10.67 -2.07 24.34
C PRO A 106 10.55 -0.59 23.95
N GLY A 107 9.32 -0.13 23.82
CA GLY A 107 9.03 1.26 23.52
C GLY A 107 8.70 1.56 22.07
N LEU A 108 8.89 0.61 21.17
CA LEU A 108 8.52 0.77 19.76
C LEU A 108 7.13 0.21 19.45
N GLY A 109 6.54 -0.47 20.40
CA GLY A 109 5.22 -1.10 20.24
C GLY A 109 4.09 -0.33 20.90
N LEU A 110 4.23 0.94 21.04
CA LEU A 110 3.21 1.78 21.67
C LEU A 110 1.92 1.85 20.88
#